data_f51abad5d40a05b7cf7b06a3ffd92696
#
_entry.id   f51abad5d40a05b7cf7b06a3ffd92696
#
_cell.length_a   1.000
_cell.length_b   1.000
_cell.length_c   1.000
_cell.angle_alpha   90.00
_cell.angle_beta   90.00
_cell.angle_gamma   90.00
#
_symmetry.space_group_name_H-M   'P 1'
#
loop_
_entity.id
_entity.type
_entity.pdbx_description
1 polymer ?
#
loop_
_entity_poly.entity_id
_entity_poly.type
_entity_poly.pdbx_seq_one_letter_code
_entity_poly.pdbx_strand_id
1 'polypeptide(L)'
;MASIVRQKVGNHIYLYESVSFRNDEGKPRNRRVSIGKIDKKTGLPVYKQEYIDRMKAKGIAVESAECSPVYSVEDIRRSTILQTGMVHLLNGIAKSTGLTAVLRQTFPFLHEQIFAVASFLLSCGEPVAYCADWMKRSDFRNNQLLSSQRISELLQNITDDERQRFFKAWSAYRSDREYLALDITSISSWSKLIDDVEWGYNRDGDKLAQINLCMLLGYHSRLPVRMTVYNGSIKDVSTLETTIAQMAPDKLKQIMLVMDKGFSSRKNINMLLEKHGVRFLLALPLTLGFAKRMIRSERKDIDSIQNTIVCGADTLRGVSLERSWSKEHNLFVHVFYNDLKATAVKNRLYGTVRRLVEEARINPDNGKLKKEFDHYLIIRKSAKHENGYTINIRDDVIARELANAGWLVTVSNHIQDAAEAIRIYRDKDVVEKGFLRLKHSLGLGRLRVHSQQAMESKVFVGFIALILCSHIHRTMLENKLYRTMTMKDLIKTMEKLRTQVIDGRRILFPLTKRQKEIYKAFAVPIPV
;
A
#
# COMPACT_ATOMS: atom_id res chain seq x y z
N MET A 1 15.53 -18.91 47.56
CA MET A 1 15.83 -19.15 46.12
C MET A 1 17.17 -19.90 46.03
N ALA A 2 17.28 -20.90 45.17
CA ALA A 2 18.55 -21.56 44.91
C ALA A 2 19.37 -20.71 43.92
N SER A 3 20.63 -20.47 44.21
CA SER A 3 21.56 -19.73 43.33
C SER A 3 22.64 -20.67 42.79
N ILE A 4 23.06 -20.46 41.55
CA ILE A 4 24.18 -21.21 40.97
C ILE A 4 25.47 -20.47 41.28
N VAL A 5 26.38 -21.17 42.00
CA VAL A 5 27.70 -20.65 42.41
C VAL A 5 28.78 -21.36 41.60
N ARG A 6 29.75 -20.59 41.08
CA ARG A 6 30.94 -21.08 40.40
C ARG A 6 32.10 -21.13 41.39
N GLN A 7 32.77 -22.27 41.47
CA GLN A 7 33.94 -22.45 42.32
C GLN A 7 35.10 -23.00 41.50
N LYS A 8 36.22 -22.28 41.48
CA LYS A 8 37.44 -22.72 40.82
C LYS A 8 38.22 -23.66 41.76
N VAL A 9 38.51 -24.88 41.28
CA VAL A 9 39.33 -25.85 42.00
C VAL A 9 40.42 -26.32 41.02
N GLY A 10 41.66 -25.91 41.29
CA GLY A 10 42.77 -26.10 40.37
C GLY A 10 42.48 -25.48 39.00
N ASN A 11 42.60 -26.25 37.94
CA ASN A 11 42.34 -25.84 36.56
C ASN A 11 40.88 -26.02 36.10
N HIS A 12 39.94 -26.36 36.99
CA HIS A 12 38.53 -26.60 36.67
C HIS A 12 37.62 -25.63 37.42
N ILE A 13 36.50 -25.26 36.79
CA ILE A 13 35.44 -24.48 37.41
C ILE A 13 34.24 -25.41 37.59
N TYR A 14 33.85 -25.64 38.83
CA TYR A 14 32.70 -26.46 39.19
C TYR A 14 31.48 -25.58 39.47
N LEU A 15 30.30 -26.13 39.16
CA LEU A 15 29.01 -25.49 39.35
C LEU A 15 28.29 -26.15 40.52
N TYR A 16 27.84 -25.34 41.45
CA TYR A 16 27.08 -25.78 42.62
C TYR A 16 25.74 -25.01 42.67
N GLU A 17 24.68 -25.76 42.99
CA GLU A 17 23.42 -25.16 43.42
C GLU A 17 23.53 -24.90 44.93
N SER A 18 23.38 -23.64 45.33
CA SER A 18 23.49 -23.20 46.72
C SER A 18 22.11 -22.80 47.25
N VAL A 19 21.68 -23.44 48.30
CA VAL A 19 20.43 -23.15 49.02
C VAL A 19 20.78 -22.68 50.42
N SER A 20 20.35 -21.48 50.76
CA SER A 20 20.49 -20.92 52.10
C SER A 20 19.37 -21.44 53.00
N PHE A 21 19.73 -21.89 54.19
CA PHE A 21 18.81 -22.32 55.24
C PHE A 21 19.31 -21.86 56.61
N ARG A 22 18.45 -21.89 57.61
CA ARG A 22 18.87 -21.66 59.01
C ARG A 22 18.99 -23.01 59.71
N ASN A 23 20.09 -23.18 60.46
CA ASN A 23 20.26 -24.39 61.29
C ASN A 23 19.38 -24.29 62.55
N ASP A 24 19.37 -25.34 63.36
CA ASP A 24 18.57 -25.44 64.59
C ASP A 24 18.87 -24.33 65.63
N GLU A 25 20.02 -23.68 65.50
CA GLU A 25 20.44 -22.54 66.34
C GLU A 25 20.03 -21.19 65.69
N GLY A 26 19.25 -21.17 64.59
CA GLY A 26 18.84 -19.97 63.90
C GLY A 26 19.91 -19.29 63.03
N LYS A 27 21.13 -19.84 62.95
CA LYS A 27 22.26 -19.28 62.19
C LYS A 27 22.13 -19.59 60.69
N PRO A 28 22.41 -18.63 59.78
CA PRO A 28 22.36 -18.88 58.33
C PRO A 28 23.46 -19.85 57.89
N ARG A 29 23.09 -20.87 57.12
CA ARG A 29 23.95 -21.86 56.50
C ARG A 29 23.59 -22.02 55.03
N ASN A 30 24.56 -22.45 54.24
CA ASN A 30 24.37 -22.74 52.81
C ASN A 30 24.67 -24.23 52.56
N ARG A 31 23.69 -24.92 52.00
CA ARG A 31 23.90 -26.28 51.47
C ARG A 31 24.24 -26.15 49.99
N ARG A 32 25.38 -26.72 49.59
CA ARG A 32 25.83 -26.73 48.19
C ARG A 32 25.77 -28.12 47.62
N VAL A 33 25.15 -28.29 46.46
CA VAL A 33 25.09 -29.54 45.72
C VAL A 33 25.80 -29.35 44.39
N SER A 34 26.75 -30.19 44.06
CA SER A 34 27.47 -30.13 42.79
C SER A 34 26.51 -30.48 41.63
N ILE A 35 26.31 -29.58 40.73
CA ILE A 35 25.40 -29.71 39.57
C ILE A 35 26.13 -29.84 38.24
N GLY A 36 27.45 -29.59 38.18
CA GLY A 36 28.20 -29.68 36.94
C GLY A 36 29.58 -29.03 37.00
N LYS A 37 30.19 -28.82 35.86
CA LYS A 37 31.47 -28.12 35.63
C LYS A 37 31.43 -27.29 34.38
N ILE A 38 32.32 -26.32 34.22
CA ILE A 38 32.52 -25.59 32.97
C ILE A 38 33.48 -26.37 32.07
N ASP A 39 33.09 -26.65 30.86
CA ASP A 39 33.97 -27.22 29.83
C ASP A 39 35.07 -26.22 29.45
N LYS A 40 36.34 -26.66 29.48
CA LYS A 40 37.48 -25.78 29.19
C LYS A 40 37.61 -25.34 27.75
N LYS A 41 37.11 -26.14 26.80
CA LYS A 41 37.23 -25.86 25.36
C LYS A 41 36.12 -24.93 24.89
N THR A 42 34.90 -25.15 25.36
CA THR A 42 33.71 -24.40 24.92
C THR A 42 33.35 -23.23 25.84
N GLY A 43 33.84 -23.24 27.09
CA GLY A 43 33.44 -22.26 28.11
C GLY A 43 32.00 -22.42 28.62
N LEU A 44 31.30 -23.45 28.16
CA LEU A 44 29.89 -23.70 28.48
C LEU A 44 29.76 -24.66 29.70
N PRO A 45 28.65 -24.57 30.45
CA PRO A 45 28.37 -25.46 31.55
C PRO A 45 28.06 -26.87 31.05
N VAL A 46 28.65 -27.88 31.69
CA VAL A 46 28.32 -29.30 31.55
C VAL A 46 27.64 -29.71 32.84
N TYR A 47 26.33 -29.87 32.79
CA TYR A 47 25.53 -30.23 33.96
C TYR A 47 25.44 -31.74 34.11
N LYS A 48 25.29 -32.21 35.38
CA LYS A 48 24.99 -33.61 35.70
C LYS A 48 23.58 -33.97 35.22
N GLN A 49 23.39 -35.22 34.77
CA GLN A 49 22.11 -35.69 34.24
C GLN A 49 20.96 -35.49 35.24
N GLU A 50 21.20 -35.80 36.52
CA GLU A 50 20.23 -35.60 37.59
C GLU A 50 19.73 -34.16 37.73
N TYR A 51 20.60 -33.16 37.45
CA TYR A 51 20.22 -31.76 37.46
C TYR A 51 19.38 -31.42 36.24
N ILE A 52 19.76 -31.92 35.06
CA ILE A 52 19.03 -31.72 33.79
C ILE A 52 17.61 -32.28 33.91
N ASP A 53 17.47 -33.52 34.38
CA ASP A 53 16.17 -34.20 34.53
C ASP A 53 15.27 -33.47 35.54
N ARG A 54 15.85 -33.00 36.65
CA ARG A 54 15.11 -32.21 37.64
C ARG A 54 14.63 -30.85 37.11
N MET A 55 15.42 -30.18 36.27
CA MET A 55 15.01 -28.90 35.64
C MET A 55 13.96 -29.13 34.54
N LYS A 56 14.13 -30.21 33.77
CA LYS A 56 13.15 -30.62 32.77
C LYS A 56 11.78 -30.93 33.38
N ALA A 57 11.77 -31.61 34.52
CA ALA A 57 10.53 -31.86 35.27
C ALA A 57 9.86 -30.59 35.79
N LYS A 58 10.61 -29.48 35.94
CA LYS A 58 10.10 -28.15 36.30
C LYS A 58 9.77 -27.28 35.09
N GLY A 59 9.84 -27.81 33.88
CA GLY A 59 9.60 -27.05 32.64
C GLY A 59 10.72 -26.07 32.28
N ILE A 60 11.91 -26.19 32.91
CA ILE A 60 13.05 -25.29 32.68
C ILE A 60 14.04 -25.96 31.74
N ALA A 61 14.28 -25.37 30.57
CA ALA A 61 15.34 -25.82 29.67
C ALA A 61 16.72 -25.43 30.23
N VAL A 62 17.65 -26.39 30.29
CA VAL A 62 19.02 -26.19 30.74
C VAL A 62 19.96 -26.38 29.57
N GLU A 63 20.67 -25.32 29.17
CA GLU A 63 21.75 -25.41 28.18
C GLU A 63 23.00 -26.00 28.81
N SER A 64 23.41 -27.19 28.37
CA SER A 64 24.64 -27.87 28.80
C SER A 64 25.53 -28.13 27.58
N ALA A 65 26.86 -28.07 27.79
CA ALA A 65 27.82 -28.37 26.72
C ALA A 65 27.67 -29.81 26.17
N GLU A 66 27.22 -30.73 26.99
CA GLU A 66 26.95 -32.13 26.58
C GLU A 66 25.59 -32.27 25.85
N CYS A 67 24.67 -31.30 26.05
CA CYS A 67 23.39 -31.23 25.34
C CYS A 67 23.46 -30.37 24.07
N SER A 68 24.58 -29.69 23.85
CA SER A 68 24.78 -28.99 22.58
C SER A 68 25.00 -30.03 21.48
N PRO A 69 24.14 -30.06 20.43
CA PRO A 69 24.32 -31.02 19.35
C PRO A 69 25.68 -30.78 18.68
N VAL A 70 26.49 -31.82 18.61
CA VAL A 70 27.73 -31.83 17.83
C VAL A 70 27.33 -32.17 16.40
N TYR A 71 27.38 -31.19 15.50
CA TYR A 71 27.11 -31.41 14.08
C TYR A 71 28.40 -31.86 13.38
N SER A 72 28.32 -32.92 12.61
CA SER A 72 29.38 -33.33 11.71
C SER A 72 29.53 -32.38 10.53
N VAL A 73 30.65 -32.41 9.82
CA VAL A 73 30.82 -31.65 8.58
C VAL A 73 29.77 -32.06 7.55
N GLU A 74 29.34 -33.31 7.55
CA GLU A 74 28.32 -33.86 6.67
C GLU A 74 26.92 -33.30 7.01
N ASP A 75 26.58 -33.17 8.29
CA ASP A 75 25.32 -32.55 8.74
C ASP A 75 25.25 -31.09 8.31
N ILE A 76 26.37 -30.35 8.39
CA ILE A 76 26.46 -28.96 7.92
C ILE A 76 26.32 -28.90 6.41
N ARG A 77 26.91 -29.82 5.65
CA ARG A 77 26.76 -29.88 4.18
C ARG A 77 25.33 -30.16 3.74
N ARG A 78 24.59 -30.98 4.49
CA ARG A 78 23.16 -31.29 4.20
C ARG A 78 22.21 -30.25 4.75
N SER A 79 22.68 -29.29 5.54
CA SER A 79 21.83 -28.27 6.12
C SER A 79 21.29 -27.30 5.06
N THR A 80 20.10 -26.77 5.32
CA THR A 80 19.46 -25.76 4.48
C THR A 80 19.49 -24.41 5.17
N ILE A 81 19.87 -23.36 4.44
CA ILE A 81 19.85 -21.98 4.94
C ILE A 81 18.68 -21.25 4.29
N LEU A 82 17.74 -20.76 5.12
CA LEU A 82 16.51 -20.10 4.69
C LEU A 82 16.49 -18.62 5.10
N GLN A 83 15.95 -17.77 4.25
CA GLN A 83 15.68 -16.36 4.55
C GLN A 83 14.43 -16.27 5.44
N THR A 84 14.62 -16.00 6.72
CA THR A 84 13.54 -16.02 7.73
C THR A 84 12.97 -14.62 7.98
N GLY A 85 13.82 -13.59 7.94
CA GLY A 85 13.49 -12.28 8.51
C GLY A 85 12.27 -11.62 7.86
N MET A 86 12.21 -11.59 6.54
CA MET A 86 11.09 -10.95 5.84
C MET A 86 9.79 -11.75 5.99
N VAL A 87 9.85 -13.08 5.83
CA VAL A 87 8.68 -13.95 5.98
C VAL A 87 8.09 -13.85 7.38
N HIS A 88 8.95 -13.86 8.42
CA HIS A 88 8.51 -13.72 9.81
C HIS A 88 7.86 -12.35 10.06
N LEU A 89 8.43 -11.26 9.52
CA LEU A 89 7.86 -9.92 9.61
C LEU A 89 6.47 -9.85 8.96
N LEU A 90 6.31 -10.40 7.76
CA LEU A 90 5.03 -10.40 7.03
C LEU A 90 3.96 -11.24 7.76
N ASN A 91 4.34 -12.39 8.32
CA ASN A 91 3.43 -13.17 9.15
C ASN A 91 2.97 -12.40 10.40
N GLY A 92 3.88 -11.68 11.06
CA GLY A 92 3.56 -10.81 12.19
C GLY A 92 2.58 -9.71 11.81
N ILE A 93 2.83 -9.03 10.69
CA ILE A 93 1.95 -7.99 10.14
C ILE A 93 0.57 -8.58 9.79
N ALA A 94 0.51 -9.70 9.10
CA ALA A 94 -0.75 -10.32 8.71
C ALA A 94 -1.59 -10.75 9.93
N LYS A 95 -0.93 -11.20 10.99
CA LYS A 95 -1.58 -11.54 12.26
C LYS A 95 -2.10 -10.30 12.97
N SER A 96 -1.28 -9.26 13.13
CA SER A 96 -1.64 -8.04 13.86
C SER A 96 -2.73 -7.21 13.15
N THR A 97 -2.78 -7.26 11.81
CA THR A 97 -3.82 -6.59 11.01
C THR A 97 -5.12 -7.38 10.90
N GLY A 98 -5.18 -8.62 11.39
CA GLY A 98 -6.31 -9.52 11.21
C GLY A 98 -6.38 -10.20 9.85
N LEU A 99 -5.45 -9.90 8.94
CA LEU A 99 -5.43 -10.44 7.57
C LEU A 99 -5.39 -11.98 7.57
N THR A 100 -4.58 -12.58 8.45
CA THR A 100 -4.51 -14.04 8.58
C THR A 100 -5.84 -14.66 8.96
N ALA A 101 -6.59 -14.04 9.89
CA ALA A 101 -7.90 -14.55 10.31
C ALA A 101 -8.91 -14.48 9.18
N VAL A 102 -8.99 -13.34 8.48
CA VAL A 102 -9.90 -13.16 7.34
C VAL A 102 -9.56 -14.11 6.20
N LEU A 103 -8.28 -14.28 5.84
CA LEU A 103 -7.88 -15.22 4.80
C LEU A 103 -8.23 -16.67 5.15
N ARG A 104 -7.99 -17.11 6.39
CA ARG A 104 -8.34 -18.47 6.84
C ARG A 104 -9.85 -18.72 6.79
N GLN A 105 -10.63 -17.74 7.21
CA GLN A 105 -12.08 -17.83 7.20
C GLN A 105 -12.65 -17.92 5.78
N THR A 106 -12.10 -17.18 4.84
CA THR A 106 -12.66 -17.05 3.48
C THR A 106 -12.05 -18.02 2.49
N PHE A 107 -10.79 -18.43 2.70
CA PHE A 107 -10.05 -19.37 1.85
C PHE A 107 -9.41 -20.48 2.69
N PRO A 108 -10.21 -21.38 3.31
CA PRO A 108 -9.68 -22.37 4.26
C PRO A 108 -8.57 -23.26 3.68
N PHE A 109 -8.62 -23.56 2.38
CA PHE A 109 -7.65 -24.43 1.70
C PHE A 109 -6.57 -23.67 0.91
N LEU A 110 -6.80 -22.39 0.57
CA LEU A 110 -5.94 -21.61 -0.33
C LEU A 110 -5.20 -20.47 0.37
N HIS A 111 -5.54 -20.14 1.63
CA HIS A 111 -5.03 -18.96 2.34
C HIS A 111 -3.50 -18.89 2.42
N GLU A 112 -2.83 -20.02 2.64
CA GLU A 112 -1.36 -20.07 2.72
C GLU A 112 -0.71 -19.81 1.36
N GLN A 113 -1.27 -20.39 0.30
CA GLN A 113 -0.79 -20.19 -1.07
C GLN A 113 -1.01 -18.73 -1.52
N ILE A 114 -2.18 -18.16 -1.25
CA ILE A 114 -2.49 -16.75 -1.53
C ILE A 114 -1.50 -15.85 -0.79
N PHE A 115 -1.26 -16.11 0.49
CA PHE A 115 -0.32 -15.34 1.32
C PHE A 115 1.13 -15.47 0.83
N ALA A 116 1.55 -16.67 0.39
CA ALA A 116 2.89 -16.91 -0.15
C ALA A 116 3.13 -16.10 -1.44
N VAL A 117 2.16 -16.14 -2.39
CA VAL A 117 2.27 -15.35 -3.64
C VAL A 117 2.25 -13.84 -3.33
N ALA A 118 1.39 -13.38 -2.43
CA ALA A 118 1.34 -11.98 -2.02
C ALA A 118 2.66 -11.52 -1.37
N SER A 119 3.26 -12.37 -0.53
CA SER A 119 4.56 -12.12 0.10
C SER A 119 5.70 -12.07 -0.91
N PHE A 120 5.67 -12.96 -1.92
CA PHE A 120 6.61 -12.94 -3.05
C PHE A 120 6.51 -11.64 -3.85
N LEU A 121 5.30 -11.22 -4.23
CA LEU A 121 5.09 -9.98 -4.97
C LEU A 121 5.64 -8.77 -4.20
N LEU A 122 5.44 -8.73 -2.89
CA LEU A 122 5.95 -7.64 -2.05
C LEU A 122 7.47 -7.67 -1.90
N SER A 123 8.06 -8.85 -1.73
CA SER A 123 9.50 -8.99 -1.51
C SER A 123 10.32 -8.76 -2.78
N CYS A 124 9.85 -9.25 -3.93
CA CYS A 124 10.61 -9.26 -5.18
C CYS A 124 10.06 -8.27 -6.23
N GLY A 125 8.74 -8.12 -6.34
CA GLY A 125 8.11 -7.33 -7.42
C GLY A 125 8.30 -7.95 -8.81
N GLU A 126 8.66 -9.22 -8.87
CA GLU A 126 9.00 -9.95 -10.09
C GLU A 126 7.81 -10.76 -10.63
N PRO A 127 7.90 -11.27 -11.87
CA PRO A 127 6.89 -12.18 -12.41
C PRO A 127 6.72 -13.42 -11.54
N VAL A 128 5.47 -13.85 -11.34
CA VAL A 128 5.11 -14.97 -10.46
C VAL A 128 5.77 -16.31 -10.84
N ALA A 129 6.29 -16.43 -12.04
CA ALA A 129 7.08 -17.58 -12.49
C ALA A 129 8.30 -17.87 -11.58
N TYR A 130 8.86 -16.84 -10.96
CA TYR A 130 10.02 -16.97 -10.06
C TYR A 130 9.64 -17.25 -8.59
N CYS A 131 8.35 -17.40 -8.29
CA CYS A 131 7.87 -17.61 -6.92
C CYS A 131 8.42 -18.91 -6.31
N ALA A 132 8.47 -20.01 -7.06
CA ALA A 132 9.00 -21.29 -6.59
C ALA A 132 10.47 -21.19 -6.13
N ASP A 133 11.30 -20.49 -6.87
CA ASP A 133 12.72 -20.33 -6.52
C ASP A 133 12.93 -19.40 -5.34
N TRP A 134 12.06 -18.39 -5.20
CA TRP A 134 12.03 -17.57 -3.99
C TRP A 134 11.58 -18.37 -2.76
N MET A 135 10.54 -19.20 -2.89
CA MET A 135 10.05 -20.05 -1.80
C MET A 135 11.11 -21.06 -1.31
N LYS A 136 11.89 -21.67 -2.22
CA LYS A 136 13.00 -22.57 -1.85
C LYS A 136 14.02 -21.92 -0.92
N ARG A 137 14.22 -20.61 -1.06
CA ARG A 137 15.19 -19.83 -0.27
C ARG A 137 14.57 -19.18 0.97
N SER A 138 13.25 -19.18 1.06
CA SER A 138 12.49 -18.46 2.09
C SER A 138 11.91 -19.42 3.11
N ASP A 139 11.81 -18.98 4.34
CA ASP A 139 11.34 -19.77 5.48
C ASP A 139 9.80 -19.86 5.51
N PHE A 140 9.22 -20.34 4.43
CA PHE A 140 7.80 -20.72 4.42
C PHE A 140 7.65 -22.14 4.94
N ARG A 141 6.82 -22.30 5.97
CA ARG A 141 6.57 -23.63 6.59
C ARG A 141 5.71 -24.54 5.74
N ASN A 142 5.17 -24.04 4.62
CA ASN A 142 4.35 -24.83 3.70
C ASN A 142 5.25 -25.60 2.73
N ASN A 143 5.12 -26.92 2.71
CA ASN A 143 5.93 -27.82 1.88
C ASN A 143 5.57 -27.83 0.39
N GLN A 144 4.53 -27.09 -0.03
CA GLN A 144 4.13 -27.05 -1.44
C GLN A 144 4.77 -25.86 -2.16
N LEU A 145 5.82 -26.14 -2.92
CA LEU A 145 6.41 -25.17 -3.84
C LEU A 145 5.40 -24.77 -4.91
N LEU A 146 5.20 -23.46 -5.09
CA LEU A 146 4.28 -22.89 -6.07
C LEU A 146 5.01 -22.67 -7.41
N SER A 147 5.07 -23.72 -8.24
CA SER A 147 5.50 -23.60 -9.63
C SER A 147 4.53 -22.71 -10.43
N SER A 148 4.93 -22.25 -11.62
CA SER A 148 4.07 -21.47 -12.51
C SER A 148 2.74 -22.16 -12.81
N GLN A 149 2.76 -23.49 -12.98
CA GLN A 149 1.53 -24.28 -13.16
C GLN A 149 0.64 -24.24 -11.93
N ARG A 150 1.19 -24.48 -10.73
CA ARG A 150 0.41 -24.45 -9.47
C ARG A 150 -0.13 -23.06 -9.17
N ILE A 151 0.59 -22.00 -9.54
CA ILE A 151 0.06 -20.63 -9.42
C ILE A 151 -1.08 -20.42 -10.42
N SER A 152 -0.98 -20.95 -11.63
CA SER A 152 -2.08 -20.87 -12.59
C SER A 152 -3.33 -21.60 -12.07
N GLU A 153 -3.15 -22.80 -11.51
CA GLU A 153 -4.22 -23.56 -10.86
C GLU A 153 -4.82 -22.79 -9.66
N LEU A 154 -3.97 -22.22 -8.79
CA LEU A 154 -4.42 -21.36 -7.69
C LEU A 154 -5.29 -20.22 -8.18
N LEU A 155 -4.85 -19.50 -9.22
CA LEU A 155 -5.60 -18.35 -9.76
C LEU A 155 -6.92 -18.76 -10.41
N GLN A 156 -7.04 -19.97 -10.93
CA GLN A 156 -8.31 -20.52 -11.44
C GLN A 156 -9.27 -20.95 -10.31
N ASN A 157 -8.73 -21.37 -9.16
CA ASN A 157 -9.51 -21.89 -8.05
C ASN A 157 -10.01 -20.81 -7.06
N ILE A 158 -9.51 -19.58 -7.12
CA ILE A 158 -10.02 -18.45 -6.32
C ILE A 158 -11.33 -17.96 -6.93
N THR A 159 -12.47 -18.31 -6.36
CA THR A 159 -13.80 -17.96 -6.90
C THR A 159 -14.19 -16.52 -6.60
N ASP A 160 -15.13 -15.96 -7.38
CA ASP A 160 -15.66 -14.61 -7.12
C ASP A 160 -16.37 -14.55 -5.75
N ASP A 161 -17.16 -15.56 -5.42
CA ASP A 161 -17.87 -15.61 -4.15
C ASP A 161 -16.92 -15.57 -2.94
N GLU A 162 -15.79 -16.27 -3.01
CA GLU A 162 -14.75 -16.20 -1.97
C GLU A 162 -14.11 -14.82 -1.89
N ARG A 163 -13.84 -14.18 -3.03
CA ARG A 163 -13.33 -12.80 -3.06
C ARG A 163 -14.31 -11.82 -2.44
N GLN A 164 -15.60 -11.93 -2.76
CA GLN A 164 -16.65 -11.06 -2.18
C GLN A 164 -16.79 -11.30 -0.67
N ARG A 165 -16.76 -12.56 -0.21
CA ARG A 165 -16.73 -12.88 1.24
C ARG A 165 -15.51 -12.27 1.92
N PHE A 166 -14.34 -12.33 1.27
CA PHE A 166 -13.14 -11.70 1.80
C PHE A 166 -13.33 -10.18 1.95
N PHE A 167 -13.77 -9.49 0.90
CA PHE A 167 -13.98 -8.04 0.96
C PHE A 167 -15.00 -7.64 2.02
N LYS A 168 -16.06 -8.40 2.18
CA LYS A 168 -17.06 -8.19 3.23
C LYS A 168 -16.44 -8.33 4.63
N ALA A 169 -15.73 -9.43 4.89
CA ALA A 169 -15.08 -9.70 6.17
C ALA A 169 -13.96 -8.68 6.45
N TRP A 170 -13.12 -8.36 5.44
CA TRP A 170 -12.04 -7.40 5.55
C TRP A 170 -12.54 -5.98 5.86
N SER A 171 -13.60 -5.54 5.18
CA SER A 171 -14.23 -4.24 5.45
C SER A 171 -14.81 -4.17 6.86
N ALA A 172 -15.37 -5.27 7.37
CA ALA A 172 -15.87 -5.33 8.76
C ALA A 172 -14.76 -5.25 9.80
N TYR A 173 -13.56 -5.72 9.46
CA TYR A 173 -12.38 -5.65 10.34
C TYR A 173 -11.76 -4.26 10.39
N ARG A 174 -12.08 -3.37 9.43
CA ARG A 174 -11.62 -1.98 9.41
C ARG A 174 -12.53 -1.12 10.25
N SER A 175 -11.94 -0.29 11.11
CA SER A 175 -12.69 0.63 11.95
C SER A 175 -13.47 1.63 11.11
N ASP A 176 -14.69 1.87 11.51
CA ASP A 176 -15.78 2.35 10.70
C ASP A 176 -15.88 3.86 10.55
N ARG A 177 -14.89 4.64 10.97
CA ARG A 177 -14.99 6.10 11.05
C ARG A 177 -13.82 6.83 10.38
N GLU A 178 -13.37 6.34 9.23
CA GLU A 178 -12.36 7.05 8.47
C GLU A 178 -12.89 7.50 7.11
N TYR A 179 -12.27 8.54 6.58
CA TYR A 179 -12.50 8.94 5.19
C TYR A 179 -11.94 7.87 4.26
N LEU A 180 -12.69 7.53 3.21
CA LEU A 180 -12.26 6.58 2.19
C LEU A 180 -12.01 7.33 0.88
N ALA A 181 -10.77 7.32 0.43
CA ALA A 181 -10.42 7.81 -0.89
C ALA A 181 -10.84 6.79 -1.94
N LEU A 182 -11.67 7.22 -2.90
CA LEU A 182 -12.09 6.43 -4.05
C LEU A 182 -11.42 7.00 -5.30
N ASP A 183 -10.74 6.13 -6.04
CA ASP A 183 -10.16 6.49 -7.32
C ASP A 183 -10.06 5.27 -8.25
N ILE A 184 -9.81 5.52 -9.55
CA ILE A 184 -9.70 4.50 -10.59
C ILE A 184 -8.38 4.66 -11.30
N THR A 185 -7.75 3.52 -11.64
CA THR A 185 -6.58 3.47 -12.51
C THR A 185 -6.78 2.46 -13.63
N SER A 186 -5.93 2.53 -14.67
CA SER A 186 -5.92 1.57 -15.77
C SER A 186 -4.77 0.58 -15.61
N ILE A 187 -4.96 -0.67 -15.98
CA ILE A 187 -3.89 -1.68 -16.11
C ILE A 187 -3.97 -2.24 -17.52
N SER A 188 -2.93 -2.00 -18.32
CA SER A 188 -2.88 -2.42 -19.72
C SER A 188 -2.61 -3.91 -19.87
N SER A 189 -3.16 -4.53 -20.91
CA SER A 189 -2.95 -5.94 -21.26
C SER A 189 -2.85 -6.13 -22.77
N TRP A 190 -2.07 -7.14 -23.17
CA TRP A 190 -2.03 -7.64 -24.56
C TRP A 190 -2.99 -8.82 -24.79
N SER A 191 -3.63 -9.32 -23.73
CA SER A 191 -4.55 -10.45 -23.85
C SER A 191 -5.80 -10.07 -24.65
N LYS A 192 -6.17 -10.96 -25.56
CA LYS A 192 -7.43 -10.87 -26.32
C LYS A 192 -8.48 -11.84 -25.79
N LEU A 193 -8.17 -12.57 -24.70
CA LEU A 193 -9.00 -13.62 -24.11
C LEU A 193 -9.62 -13.21 -22.77
N ILE A 194 -9.49 -11.95 -22.40
CA ILE A 194 -10.05 -11.38 -21.17
C ILE A 194 -11.12 -10.38 -21.59
N ASP A 195 -12.36 -10.65 -21.22
CA ASP A 195 -13.52 -9.87 -21.67
C ASP A 195 -13.49 -8.42 -21.16
N ASP A 196 -12.98 -8.19 -19.96
CA ASP A 196 -12.85 -6.85 -19.38
C ASP A 196 -11.72 -6.00 -20.01
N VAL A 197 -10.83 -6.61 -20.82
CA VAL A 197 -9.74 -5.88 -21.47
C VAL A 197 -10.27 -5.19 -22.74
N GLU A 198 -10.58 -3.92 -22.61
CA GLU A 198 -11.18 -3.11 -23.66
C GLU A 198 -10.38 -1.82 -23.90
N TRP A 199 -10.58 -1.23 -25.08
CA TRP A 199 -10.03 0.08 -25.40
C TRP A 199 -10.82 1.18 -24.68
N GLY A 200 -10.10 2.07 -23.98
CA GLY A 200 -10.69 3.17 -23.24
C GLY A 200 -9.68 4.27 -22.94
N TYR A 201 -10.05 5.18 -22.04
CA TYR A 201 -9.13 6.21 -21.58
C TYR A 201 -8.05 5.58 -20.67
N ASN A 202 -6.84 5.46 -21.22
CA ASN A 202 -5.69 4.93 -20.50
C ASN A 202 -4.97 6.03 -19.72
N ARG A 203 -4.98 5.93 -18.39
CA ARG A 203 -4.38 6.92 -17.49
C ARG A 203 -2.85 6.94 -17.51
N ASP A 204 -2.25 5.84 -17.94
CA ASP A 204 -0.78 5.74 -18.08
C ASP A 204 -0.30 6.21 -19.47
N GLY A 205 -1.22 6.54 -20.37
CA GLY A 205 -0.92 6.96 -21.74
C GLY A 205 -0.52 5.84 -22.68
N ASP A 206 -0.65 4.57 -22.25
CA ASP A 206 -0.38 3.41 -23.08
C ASP A 206 -1.39 3.29 -24.23
N LYS A 207 -0.91 2.93 -25.39
CA LYS A 207 -1.76 2.61 -26.57
C LYS A 207 -2.11 1.13 -26.57
N LEU A 208 -2.76 0.67 -25.52
CA LEU A 208 -3.17 -0.73 -25.31
C LEU A 208 -4.57 -0.79 -24.72
N ALA A 209 -5.27 -1.88 -24.99
CA ALA A 209 -6.47 -2.24 -24.26
C ALA A 209 -6.15 -2.50 -22.78
N GLN A 210 -7.12 -2.31 -21.90
CA GLN A 210 -6.90 -2.25 -20.46
C GLN A 210 -8.11 -2.74 -19.69
N ILE A 211 -7.92 -3.03 -18.41
CA ILE A 211 -8.98 -3.01 -17.41
C ILE A 211 -8.94 -1.70 -16.63
N ASN A 212 -10.06 -1.31 -16.05
CA ASN A 212 -10.14 -0.25 -15.06
C ASN A 212 -10.23 -0.85 -13.67
N LEU A 213 -9.40 -0.36 -12.76
CA LEU A 213 -9.30 -0.82 -11.38
C LEU A 213 -9.71 0.27 -10.42
N CYS A 214 -10.87 0.10 -9.78
CA CYS A 214 -11.38 0.99 -8.74
C CYS A 214 -10.87 0.53 -7.37
N MET A 215 -10.39 1.46 -6.54
CA MET A 215 -9.90 1.16 -5.20
C MET A 215 -10.47 2.14 -4.17
N LEU A 216 -10.91 1.59 -3.05
CA LEU A 216 -11.21 2.29 -1.81
C LEU A 216 -10.04 2.14 -0.86
N LEU A 217 -9.49 3.24 -0.37
CA LEU A 217 -8.35 3.26 0.51
C LEU A 217 -8.61 4.17 1.71
N GLY A 218 -8.40 3.64 2.92
CA GLY A 218 -8.59 4.39 4.15
C GLY A 218 -7.57 5.52 4.32
N TYR A 219 -8.04 6.67 4.68
CA TYR A 219 -7.22 7.86 4.87
C TYR A 219 -6.24 7.72 6.05
N HIS A 220 -6.77 7.41 7.24
CA HIS A 220 -5.95 7.27 8.45
C HIS A 220 -5.18 5.96 8.47
N SER A 221 -5.86 4.86 8.17
CA SER A 221 -5.25 3.53 8.16
C SER A 221 -4.22 3.36 7.04
N ARG A 222 -4.33 4.12 5.96
CA ARG A 222 -3.57 3.96 4.70
C ARG A 222 -3.67 2.56 4.11
N LEU A 223 -4.70 1.79 4.51
CA LEU A 223 -4.89 0.43 4.07
C LEU A 223 -5.97 0.36 2.99
N PRO A 224 -5.80 -0.47 1.96
CA PRO A 224 -6.84 -0.71 0.98
C PRO A 224 -7.99 -1.48 1.65
N VAL A 225 -9.21 -1.00 1.39
CA VAL A 225 -10.45 -1.55 1.98
C VAL A 225 -11.16 -2.45 0.98
N ARG A 226 -11.21 -2.02 -0.28
CA ARG A 226 -11.85 -2.76 -1.37
C ARG A 226 -11.19 -2.43 -2.71
N MET A 227 -11.24 -3.38 -3.62
CA MET A 227 -10.82 -3.22 -5.00
C MET A 227 -11.83 -3.92 -5.92
N THR A 228 -12.19 -3.27 -7.02
CA THR A 228 -13.14 -3.79 -8.01
C THR A 228 -12.58 -3.60 -9.40
N VAL A 229 -12.65 -4.66 -10.21
CA VAL A 229 -12.27 -4.62 -11.63
C VAL A 229 -13.49 -4.18 -12.45
N TYR A 230 -13.27 -3.37 -13.46
CA TYR A 230 -14.24 -2.93 -14.45
C TYR A 230 -13.64 -3.02 -15.84
N ASN A 231 -14.51 -3.14 -16.83
CA ASN A 231 -14.13 -3.08 -18.24
C ASN A 231 -13.34 -1.82 -18.56
N GLY A 232 -12.35 -1.94 -19.45
CA GLY A 232 -11.46 -0.84 -19.81
C GLY A 232 -12.16 0.37 -20.47
N SER A 233 -13.29 0.15 -21.12
CA SER A 233 -14.07 1.21 -21.78
C SER A 233 -14.99 2.00 -20.84
N ILE A 234 -15.27 1.49 -19.61
CA ILE A 234 -16.23 2.11 -18.71
C ILE A 234 -15.70 3.44 -18.17
N LYS A 235 -16.59 4.43 -18.09
CA LYS A 235 -16.27 5.75 -17.52
C LYS A 235 -16.38 5.72 -16.00
N ASP A 236 -15.53 6.46 -15.29
CA ASP A 236 -15.50 6.56 -13.82
C ASP A 236 -16.88 6.88 -13.23
N VAL A 237 -17.59 7.79 -13.89
CA VAL A 237 -18.93 8.22 -13.45
C VAL A 237 -19.93 7.06 -13.33
N SER A 238 -19.78 6.01 -14.13
CA SER A 238 -20.69 4.87 -14.17
C SER A 238 -20.34 3.79 -13.12
N THR A 239 -19.14 3.82 -12.56
CA THR A 239 -18.67 2.78 -11.61
C THR A 239 -19.14 3.02 -10.17
N LEU A 240 -19.47 4.28 -9.84
CA LEU A 240 -19.77 4.68 -8.46
C LEU A 240 -20.97 3.93 -7.88
N GLU A 241 -22.07 3.82 -8.62
CA GLU A 241 -23.29 3.13 -8.16
C GLU A 241 -23.01 1.67 -7.83
N THR A 242 -22.30 0.96 -8.72
CA THR A 242 -21.90 -0.43 -8.51
C THR A 242 -20.95 -0.59 -7.32
N THR A 243 -19.95 0.31 -7.20
CA THR A 243 -19.01 0.28 -6.08
C THR A 243 -19.74 0.43 -4.73
N ILE A 244 -20.69 1.37 -4.63
CA ILE A 244 -21.47 1.61 -3.41
C ILE A 244 -22.41 0.45 -3.12
N ALA A 245 -23.08 -0.10 -4.15
CA ALA A 245 -23.99 -1.24 -3.98
C ALA A 245 -23.31 -2.50 -3.43
N GLN A 246 -22.01 -2.64 -3.67
CA GLN A 246 -21.19 -3.73 -3.14
C GLN A 246 -20.75 -3.53 -1.69
N MET A 247 -21.02 -2.37 -1.09
CA MET A 247 -20.70 -2.08 0.31
C MET A 247 -21.90 -2.40 1.20
N ALA A 248 -21.63 -2.83 2.43
CA ALA A 248 -22.71 -3.10 3.39
C ALA A 248 -23.46 -1.79 3.73
N PRO A 249 -24.82 -1.79 3.69
CA PRO A 249 -25.62 -0.57 3.91
C PRO A 249 -25.33 0.12 5.24
N ASP A 250 -25.14 -0.64 6.32
CA ASP A 250 -24.85 -0.09 7.66
C ASP A 250 -23.50 0.64 7.73
N LYS A 251 -22.56 0.23 6.87
CA LYS A 251 -21.25 0.85 6.76
C LYS A 251 -21.29 2.16 5.98
N LEU A 252 -22.16 2.26 4.98
CA LEU A 252 -22.27 3.43 4.11
C LEU A 252 -22.59 4.72 4.87
N LYS A 253 -23.42 4.64 5.92
CA LYS A 253 -23.79 5.80 6.76
C LYS A 253 -22.65 6.30 7.65
N GLN A 254 -21.64 5.48 7.87
CA GLN A 254 -20.53 5.75 8.78
C GLN A 254 -19.28 6.27 8.07
N ILE A 255 -19.18 6.06 6.77
CA ILE A 255 -18.04 6.47 5.96
C ILE A 255 -18.28 7.82 5.30
N MET A 256 -17.17 8.46 4.91
CA MET A 256 -17.19 9.59 4.01
C MET A 256 -16.31 9.29 2.80
N LEU A 257 -16.89 9.42 1.61
CA LEU A 257 -16.18 9.20 0.35
C LEU A 257 -15.51 10.49 -0.13
N VAL A 258 -14.23 10.40 -0.43
CA VAL A 258 -13.47 11.48 -1.07
C VAL A 258 -13.15 11.08 -2.51
N MET A 259 -13.66 11.85 -3.47
CA MET A 259 -13.67 11.46 -4.87
C MET A 259 -13.16 12.58 -5.79
N ASP A 260 -12.56 12.18 -6.90
CA ASP A 260 -12.13 13.11 -7.93
C ASP A 260 -13.30 13.50 -8.87
N LYS A 261 -13.05 14.55 -9.66
CA LYS A 261 -13.99 15.11 -10.66
C LYS A 261 -14.53 14.08 -11.67
N GLY A 262 -13.80 12.97 -11.89
CA GLY A 262 -14.20 11.86 -12.77
C GLY A 262 -15.52 11.20 -12.34
N PHE A 263 -15.84 11.23 -11.05
CA PHE A 263 -17.08 10.68 -10.49
C PHE A 263 -18.24 11.67 -10.47
N SER A 264 -17.98 12.92 -10.85
CA SER A 264 -18.98 13.99 -10.75
C SER A 264 -20.04 13.90 -11.85
N SER A 265 -21.26 13.65 -11.43
CA SER A 265 -22.47 13.85 -12.24
C SER A 265 -23.64 14.19 -11.33
N ARG A 266 -24.67 14.84 -11.89
CA ARG A 266 -25.90 15.11 -11.14
C ARG A 266 -26.55 13.82 -10.63
N LYS A 267 -26.54 12.75 -11.46
CA LYS A 267 -27.05 11.43 -11.10
C LYS A 267 -26.31 10.87 -9.88
N ASN A 268 -24.98 10.92 -9.88
CA ASN A 268 -24.17 10.39 -8.78
C ASN A 268 -24.36 11.17 -7.48
N ILE A 269 -24.41 12.50 -7.55
CA ILE A 269 -24.65 13.34 -6.36
C ILE A 269 -26.03 13.04 -5.77
N ASN A 270 -27.08 12.99 -6.60
CA ASN A 270 -28.41 12.64 -6.14
C ASN A 270 -28.47 11.24 -5.53
N MET A 271 -27.83 10.25 -6.16
CA MET A 271 -27.75 8.90 -5.62
C MET A 271 -27.08 8.85 -4.23
N LEU A 272 -26.00 9.59 -4.04
CA LEU A 272 -25.32 9.68 -2.75
C LEU A 272 -26.21 10.31 -1.68
N LEU A 273 -26.97 11.36 -2.03
CA LEU A 273 -27.85 12.06 -1.12
C LEU A 273 -29.11 11.25 -0.78
N GLU A 274 -29.83 10.82 -1.81
CA GLU A 274 -31.21 10.31 -1.72
C GLU A 274 -31.24 8.80 -1.43
N LYS A 275 -30.43 8.01 -2.15
CA LYS A 275 -30.51 6.55 -2.10
C LYS A 275 -29.73 5.93 -0.95
N HIS A 276 -28.60 6.51 -0.58
CA HIS A 276 -27.66 5.91 0.36
C HIS A 276 -27.34 6.76 1.58
N GLY A 277 -27.61 8.06 1.57
CA GLY A 277 -27.28 8.98 2.66
C GLY A 277 -25.78 8.98 3.00
N VAL A 278 -24.93 8.78 1.98
CA VAL A 278 -23.47 8.69 2.13
C VAL A 278 -22.88 10.09 2.28
N ARG A 279 -22.00 10.28 3.25
CA ARG A 279 -21.21 11.51 3.33
C ARG A 279 -20.15 11.53 2.24
N PHE A 280 -19.94 12.68 1.63
CA PHE A 280 -18.95 12.80 0.56
C PHE A 280 -18.28 14.16 0.48
N LEU A 281 -17.09 14.17 -0.11
CA LEU A 281 -16.37 15.31 -0.64
C LEU A 281 -15.98 14.99 -2.09
N LEU A 282 -16.49 15.75 -3.04
CA LEU A 282 -16.36 15.48 -4.47
C LEU A 282 -15.88 16.72 -5.20
N ALA A 283 -14.80 16.59 -6.00
CA ALA A 283 -14.39 17.66 -6.89
C ALA A 283 -15.31 17.78 -8.11
N LEU A 284 -15.54 19.00 -8.56
CA LEU A 284 -16.36 19.27 -9.75
C LEU A 284 -15.49 19.63 -10.95
N PRO A 285 -15.82 19.12 -12.15
CA PRO A 285 -15.23 19.63 -13.38
C PRO A 285 -15.52 21.12 -13.55
N LEU A 286 -14.49 21.92 -13.83
CA LEU A 286 -14.64 23.37 -14.03
C LEU A 286 -15.36 23.74 -15.33
N THR A 287 -15.68 22.74 -16.15
CA THR A 287 -16.54 22.88 -17.34
C THR A 287 -18.03 22.98 -16.99
N LEU A 288 -18.43 22.49 -15.80
CA LEU A 288 -19.83 22.54 -15.37
C LEU A 288 -20.29 23.97 -15.11
N GLY A 289 -21.49 24.29 -15.58
CA GLY A 289 -22.10 25.61 -15.38
C GLY A 289 -22.21 26.00 -13.90
N PHE A 290 -22.49 25.05 -13.03
CA PHE A 290 -22.54 25.29 -11.59
C PHE A 290 -21.17 25.72 -11.03
N ALA A 291 -20.10 24.99 -11.35
CA ALA A 291 -18.74 25.34 -10.89
C ALA A 291 -18.29 26.70 -11.45
N LYS A 292 -18.59 26.97 -12.73
CA LYS A 292 -18.30 28.29 -13.34
C LYS A 292 -19.02 29.45 -12.64
N ARG A 293 -20.27 29.26 -12.22
CA ARG A 293 -21.01 30.29 -11.45
C ARG A 293 -20.36 30.55 -10.10
N MET A 294 -19.97 29.49 -9.40
CA MET A 294 -19.30 29.61 -8.08
C MET A 294 -17.95 30.34 -8.21
N ILE A 295 -17.15 29.99 -9.20
CA ILE A 295 -15.89 30.72 -9.46
C ILE A 295 -16.17 32.19 -9.79
N ARG A 296 -17.20 32.48 -10.59
CA ARG A 296 -17.51 33.85 -10.97
C ARG A 296 -17.97 34.70 -9.78
N SER A 297 -18.78 34.13 -8.87
CA SER A 297 -19.23 34.86 -7.66
C SER A 297 -18.05 35.20 -6.74
N GLU A 298 -17.10 34.30 -6.59
CA GLU A 298 -16.02 34.48 -5.60
C GLU A 298 -14.74 35.12 -6.20
N ARG A 299 -14.64 35.23 -7.50
CA ARG A 299 -13.41 35.67 -8.21
C ARG A 299 -12.85 37.01 -7.72
N LYS A 300 -13.72 37.95 -7.35
CA LYS A 300 -13.30 39.29 -6.91
C LYS A 300 -12.80 39.29 -5.46
N ASP A 301 -13.42 38.48 -4.62
CA ASP A 301 -13.26 38.54 -3.17
C ASP A 301 -12.38 37.41 -2.62
N ILE A 302 -12.03 36.42 -3.46
CA ILE A 302 -11.23 35.26 -3.05
C ILE A 302 -9.84 35.67 -2.51
N ASP A 303 -9.28 36.75 -3.01
CA ASP A 303 -7.91 37.21 -2.74
C ASP A 303 -7.76 37.93 -1.37
N SER A 304 -8.79 37.91 -0.53
CA SER A 304 -8.73 38.42 0.84
C SER A 304 -7.80 37.59 1.71
N ILE A 305 -7.06 38.24 2.61
CA ILE A 305 -6.21 37.59 3.60
C ILE A 305 -6.99 36.62 4.49
N GLN A 306 -8.26 36.89 4.76
CA GLN A 306 -9.16 36.04 5.55
C GLN A 306 -9.43 34.70 4.90
N ASN A 307 -9.33 34.62 3.58
CA ASN A 307 -9.55 33.41 2.80
C ASN A 307 -8.27 32.55 2.66
N THR A 308 -7.16 32.98 3.31
CA THR A 308 -5.88 32.29 3.20
C THR A 308 -5.86 31.00 4.02
N ILE A 309 -5.53 29.89 3.34
CA ILE A 309 -5.40 28.58 3.94
C ILE A 309 -3.97 28.09 3.73
N VAL A 310 -3.31 27.69 4.83
CA VAL A 310 -1.97 27.10 4.81
C VAL A 310 -2.09 25.58 4.87
N CYS A 311 -1.57 24.90 3.87
CA CYS A 311 -1.56 23.45 3.77
C CYS A 311 -0.13 22.91 3.56
N GLY A 312 0.57 22.57 4.63
CA GLY A 312 1.98 22.19 4.59
C GLY A 312 2.85 23.35 4.13
N ALA A 313 3.61 23.17 3.05
CA ALA A 313 4.44 24.23 2.44
C ALA A 313 3.66 25.11 1.45
N ASP A 314 2.40 24.81 1.20
CA ASP A 314 1.56 25.45 0.17
C ASP A 314 0.58 26.43 0.82
N THR A 315 0.34 27.56 0.16
CA THR A 315 -0.66 28.56 0.55
C THR A 315 -1.65 28.72 -0.60
N LEU A 316 -2.93 28.74 -0.28
CA LEU A 316 -4.01 28.95 -1.23
C LEU A 316 -5.12 29.78 -0.60
N ARG A 317 -6.07 30.26 -1.39
CA ARG A 317 -7.29 30.90 -0.89
C ARG A 317 -8.44 29.93 -1.01
N GLY A 318 -9.37 29.98 -0.06
CA GLY A 318 -10.55 29.12 -0.07
C GLY A 318 -11.71 29.73 0.70
N VAL A 319 -12.91 29.57 0.16
CA VAL A 319 -14.17 29.96 0.79
C VAL A 319 -15.16 28.82 0.75
N SER A 320 -16.05 28.78 1.75
CA SER A 320 -17.17 27.85 1.81
C SER A 320 -18.48 28.58 1.68
N LEU A 321 -19.36 28.05 0.84
CA LEU A 321 -20.70 28.58 0.57
C LEU A 321 -21.72 27.47 0.76
N GLU A 322 -22.78 27.72 1.47
CA GLU A 322 -23.93 26.81 1.44
C GLU A 322 -24.82 27.17 0.25
N ARG A 323 -25.16 26.19 -0.57
CA ARG A 323 -25.98 26.37 -1.77
C ARG A 323 -27.01 25.26 -1.90
N SER A 324 -28.22 25.63 -2.28
CA SER A 324 -29.25 24.67 -2.61
C SER A 324 -28.85 23.86 -3.84
N TRP A 325 -28.88 22.54 -3.68
CA TRP A 325 -28.66 21.57 -4.77
C TRP A 325 -30.00 21.11 -5.36
N SER A 326 -30.96 20.83 -4.50
CA SER A 326 -32.35 20.51 -4.83
C SER A 326 -33.30 21.16 -3.82
N LYS A 327 -34.61 20.92 -3.95
CA LYS A 327 -35.60 21.43 -2.97
C LYS A 327 -35.36 20.89 -1.55
N GLU A 328 -34.76 19.71 -1.44
CA GLU A 328 -34.61 18.97 -0.16
C GLU A 328 -33.18 18.95 0.35
N HIS A 329 -32.19 19.29 -0.48
CA HIS A 329 -30.78 19.14 -0.12
C HIS A 329 -29.98 20.42 -0.38
N ASN A 330 -29.23 20.85 0.62
CA ASN A 330 -28.18 21.84 0.51
C ASN A 330 -26.82 21.13 0.44
N LEU A 331 -25.88 21.76 -0.24
CA LEU A 331 -24.47 21.34 -0.29
C LEU A 331 -23.57 22.49 0.16
N PHE A 332 -22.51 22.13 0.86
CA PHE A 332 -21.38 23.00 1.10
C PHE A 332 -20.49 22.98 -0.15
N VAL A 333 -20.32 24.14 -0.75
CA VAL A 333 -19.51 24.34 -1.95
C VAL A 333 -18.24 25.07 -1.53
N HIS A 334 -17.10 24.43 -1.73
CA HIS A 334 -15.80 25.02 -1.42
C HIS A 334 -15.13 25.46 -2.72
N VAL A 335 -14.80 26.72 -2.80
CA VAL A 335 -14.13 27.33 -3.95
C VAL A 335 -12.71 27.70 -3.53
N PHE A 336 -11.73 27.19 -4.27
CA PHE A 336 -10.31 27.41 -3.97
C PHE A 336 -9.59 28.03 -5.15
N TYR A 337 -8.59 28.86 -4.84
CA TYR A 337 -7.66 29.39 -5.82
C TYR A 337 -6.23 29.25 -5.33
N ASN A 338 -5.34 28.79 -6.22
CA ASN A 338 -3.93 28.59 -5.95
C ASN A 338 -3.06 29.24 -7.03
N ASP A 339 -2.34 30.29 -6.66
CA ASP A 339 -1.49 31.09 -7.58
C ASP A 339 -0.38 30.25 -8.21
N LEU A 340 0.28 29.39 -7.41
CA LEU A 340 1.37 28.55 -7.91
C LEU A 340 0.86 27.59 -8.99
N LYS A 341 -0.31 27.01 -8.78
CA LYS A 341 -0.95 26.16 -9.80
C LYS A 341 -1.39 26.94 -11.02
N ALA A 342 -1.95 28.14 -10.83
CA ALA A 342 -2.34 29.01 -11.94
C ALA A 342 -1.11 29.38 -12.79
N THR A 343 -0.03 29.80 -12.16
CA THR A 343 1.24 30.14 -12.81
C THR A 343 1.86 28.93 -13.52
N ALA A 344 1.84 27.76 -12.89
CA ALA A 344 2.36 26.53 -13.50
C ALA A 344 1.57 26.13 -14.76
N VAL A 345 0.23 26.22 -14.72
CA VAL A 345 -0.64 25.96 -15.90
C VAL A 345 -0.35 26.97 -16.99
N LYS A 346 -0.26 28.27 -16.66
CA LYS A 346 0.04 29.35 -17.60
C LYS A 346 1.38 29.11 -18.31
N ASN A 347 2.44 28.85 -17.54
CA ASN A 347 3.78 28.62 -18.08
C ASN A 347 3.84 27.39 -18.98
N ARG A 348 3.15 26.29 -18.61
CA ARG A 348 3.04 25.09 -19.44
C ARG A 348 2.34 25.38 -20.75
N LEU A 349 1.19 26.08 -20.70
CA LEU A 349 0.42 26.41 -21.89
C LEU A 349 1.23 27.32 -22.83
N TYR A 350 1.85 28.38 -22.30
CA TYR A 350 2.67 29.26 -23.09
C TYR A 350 3.88 28.55 -23.73
N GLY A 351 4.53 27.68 -22.98
CA GLY A 351 5.61 26.83 -23.52
C GLY A 351 5.13 25.91 -24.63
N THR A 352 3.94 25.30 -24.48
CA THR A 352 3.33 24.46 -25.52
C THR A 352 3.02 25.26 -26.77
N VAL A 353 2.33 26.40 -26.64
CA VAL A 353 1.98 27.25 -27.77
C VAL A 353 3.24 27.77 -28.48
N ARG A 354 4.26 28.19 -27.72
CA ARG A 354 5.52 28.66 -28.30
C ARG A 354 6.19 27.57 -29.13
N ARG A 355 6.29 26.35 -28.58
CA ARG A 355 6.83 25.20 -29.32
C ARG A 355 6.01 24.93 -30.61
N LEU A 356 4.68 24.98 -30.54
CA LEU A 356 3.83 24.78 -31.72
C LEU A 356 4.05 25.85 -32.78
N VAL A 357 4.30 27.11 -32.40
CA VAL A 357 4.65 28.19 -33.34
C VAL A 357 5.97 27.90 -34.05
N GLU A 358 6.99 27.46 -33.33
CA GLU A 358 8.30 27.11 -33.94
C GLU A 358 8.16 25.89 -34.88
N GLU A 359 7.42 24.84 -34.47
CA GLU A 359 7.13 23.69 -35.34
C GLU A 359 6.36 24.07 -36.58
N ALA A 360 5.35 24.95 -36.47
CA ALA A 360 4.57 25.44 -37.61
C ALA A 360 5.40 26.32 -38.56
N ARG A 361 6.45 27.01 -38.07
CA ARG A 361 7.40 27.75 -38.92
C ARG A 361 8.26 26.80 -39.76
N ILE A 362 8.61 25.64 -39.19
CA ILE A 362 9.43 24.64 -39.90
C ILE A 362 8.59 23.81 -40.86
N ASN A 363 7.43 23.34 -40.39
CA ASN A 363 6.53 22.49 -41.17
C ASN A 363 5.06 22.79 -40.84
N PRO A 364 4.44 23.78 -41.52
CA PRO A 364 3.06 24.20 -41.28
C PRO A 364 2.01 23.11 -41.59
N ASP A 365 2.35 22.15 -42.44
CA ASP A 365 1.47 21.06 -42.87
C ASP A 365 1.75 19.74 -42.11
N ASN A 366 2.39 19.80 -40.96
CA ASN A 366 2.69 18.61 -40.11
C ASN A 366 1.39 17.92 -39.66
N GLY A 367 1.01 16.85 -40.36
CA GLY A 367 -0.23 16.11 -40.10
C GLY A 367 -0.33 15.52 -38.68
N LYS A 368 0.81 15.26 -38.01
CA LYS A 368 0.82 14.77 -36.61
C LYS A 368 0.41 15.84 -35.60
N LEU A 369 0.68 17.12 -35.88
CA LEU A 369 0.37 18.28 -35.03
C LEU A 369 -0.83 19.09 -35.54
N LYS A 370 -1.50 18.62 -36.56
CA LYS A 370 -2.60 19.37 -37.18
C LYS A 370 -3.70 19.75 -36.18
N LYS A 371 -4.07 18.84 -35.30
CA LYS A 371 -5.12 19.11 -34.28
C LYS A 371 -4.70 20.20 -33.30
N GLU A 372 -3.44 20.19 -32.85
CA GLU A 372 -2.90 21.21 -31.96
C GLU A 372 -2.72 22.55 -32.67
N PHE A 373 -2.28 22.53 -33.95
CA PHE A 373 -2.21 23.74 -34.76
C PHE A 373 -3.59 24.36 -34.93
N ASP A 374 -4.59 23.61 -35.38
CA ASP A 374 -5.96 24.10 -35.58
C ASP A 374 -6.58 24.62 -34.27
N HIS A 375 -6.16 24.10 -33.13
CA HIS A 375 -6.64 24.51 -31.81
C HIS A 375 -6.04 25.85 -31.37
N TYR A 376 -4.70 26.00 -31.45
CA TYR A 376 -3.99 27.14 -30.87
C TYR A 376 -3.54 28.18 -31.89
N LEU A 377 -3.49 27.86 -33.18
CA LEU A 377 -2.91 28.69 -34.21
C LEU A 377 -3.92 28.95 -35.35
N ILE A 378 -3.71 30.03 -36.04
CA ILE A 378 -4.32 30.33 -37.34
C ILE A 378 -3.19 30.40 -38.37
N ILE A 379 -3.07 29.37 -39.17
CA ILE A 379 -2.05 29.26 -40.23
C ILE A 379 -2.71 29.56 -41.56
N ARG A 380 -2.22 30.58 -42.28
CA ARG A 380 -2.73 30.99 -43.60
C ARG A 380 -1.58 31.11 -44.59
N LYS A 381 -1.78 30.64 -45.83
CA LYS A 381 -0.84 30.89 -46.92
C LYS A 381 -0.73 32.39 -47.21
N SER A 382 0.49 32.88 -47.35
CA SER A 382 0.78 34.28 -47.61
C SER A 382 2.02 34.45 -48.46
N ALA A 383 1.87 35.01 -49.65
CA ALA A 383 3.00 35.30 -50.55
C ALA A 383 3.94 36.40 -50.04
N LYS A 384 3.55 37.12 -48.95
CA LYS A 384 4.33 38.24 -48.40
C LYS A 384 5.37 37.81 -47.35
N HIS A 385 5.40 36.53 -46.97
CA HIS A 385 6.33 36.01 -45.97
C HIS A 385 7.31 35.01 -46.60
N GLU A 386 8.57 35.05 -46.17
CA GLU A 386 9.64 34.19 -46.71
C GLU A 386 9.28 32.70 -46.69
N ASN A 387 8.55 32.26 -45.66
CA ASN A 387 8.13 30.85 -45.51
C ASN A 387 6.77 30.55 -46.17
N GLY A 388 6.16 31.50 -46.91
CA GLY A 388 4.86 31.31 -47.59
C GLY A 388 3.64 31.22 -46.68
N TYR A 389 3.79 31.45 -45.36
CA TYR A 389 2.70 31.32 -44.38
C TYR A 389 2.71 32.45 -43.33
N THR A 390 1.49 32.84 -42.90
CA THR A 390 1.30 33.69 -41.72
C THR A 390 0.79 32.82 -40.59
N ILE A 391 1.43 32.90 -39.41
CA ILE A 391 1.07 32.15 -38.22
C ILE A 391 0.65 33.11 -37.14
N ASN A 392 -0.62 33.09 -36.74
CA ASN A 392 -1.18 33.87 -35.64
C ASN A 392 -1.61 32.97 -34.50
N ILE A 393 -1.45 33.43 -33.28
CA ILE A 393 -1.87 32.73 -32.08
C ILE A 393 -3.36 33.03 -31.83
N ARG A 394 -4.11 32.02 -31.37
CA ARG A 394 -5.52 32.18 -30.97
C ARG A 394 -5.60 32.59 -29.50
N ASP A 395 -5.42 33.88 -29.24
CA ASP A 395 -5.43 34.43 -27.89
C ASP A 395 -6.74 34.20 -27.15
N ASP A 396 -7.86 34.15 -27.87
CA ASP A 396 -9.17 33.83 -27.31
C ASP A 396 -9.25 32.40 -26.73
N VAL A 397 -8.61 31.46 -27.39
CA VAL A 397 -8.52 30.06 -26.90
C VAL A 397 -7.66 30.00 -25.65
N ILE A 398 -6.49 30.64 -25.70
CA ILE A 398 -5.57 30.70 -24.57
C ILE A 398 -6.23 31.36 -23.36
N ALA A 399 -6.88 32.48 -23.55
CA ALA A 399 -7.59 33.17 -22.47
C ALA A 399 -8.71 32.31 -21.87
N ARG A 400 -9.45 31.56 -22.68
CA ARG A 400 -10.48 30.61 -22.19
C ARG A 400 -9.89 29.47 -21.38
N GLU A 401 -8.77 28.88 -21.79
CA GLU A 401 -8.11 27.81 -21.05
C GLU A 401 -7.52 28.31 -19.72
N LEU A 402 -6.96 29.52 -19.73
CA LEU A 402 -6.39 30.12 -18.53
C LEU A 402 -7.45 30.66 -17.56
N ALA A 403 -8.66 30.92 -18.03
CA ALA A 403 -9.73 31.49 -17.20
C ALA A 403 -10.01 30.71 -15.91
N ASN A 404 -9.78 29.41 -15.94
CA ASN A 404 -10.00 28.51 -14.79
C ASN A 404 -8.68 27.94 -14.21
N ALA A 405 -7.51 28.45 -14.64
CA ALA A 405 -6.23 28.01 -14.11
C ALA A 405 -6.12 28.37 -12.61
N GLY A 406 -5.66 27.42 -11.81
CA GLY A 406 -5.50 27.58 -10.36
C GLY A 406 -6.78 27.39 -9.54
N TRP A 407 -7.97 27.34 -10.16
CA TRP A 407 -9.22 27.12 -9.46
C TRP A 407 -9.50 25.64 -9.21
N LEU A 408 -10.17 25.36 -8.08
CA LEU A 408 -10.72 24.06 -7.71
C LEU A 408 -12.08 24.31 -7.04
N VAL A 409 -13.08 23.54 -7.41
CA VAL A 409 -14.39 23.55 -6.74
C VAL A 409 -14.69 22.15 -6.24
N THR A 410 -15.01 22.03 -4.95
CA THR A 410 -15.49 20.78 -4.36
C THR A 410 -16.86 20.98 -3.74
N VAL A 411 -17.62 19.91 -3.62
CA VAL A 411 -18.92 19.90 -2.95
C VAL A 411 -18.96 18.80 -1.90
N SER A 412 -19.62 19.09 -0.79
CA SER A 412 -19.81 18.15 0.33
C SER A 412 -21.22 18.30 0.90
N ASN A 413 -21.78 17.19 1.40
CA ASN A 413 -23.00 17.21 2.22
C ASN A 413 -22.68 17.16 3.72
N HIS A 414 -21.41 17.25 4.11
CA HIS A 414 -20.99 17.08 5.50
C HIS A 414 -19.94 18.10 5.96
N ILE A 415 -18.91 18.34 5.18
CA ILE A 415 -17.83 19.27 5.53
C ILE A 415 -18.29 20.70 5.26
N GLN A 416 -18.16 21.56 6.28
CA GLN A 416 -18.58 22.96 6.20
C GLN A 416 -17.40 23.90 5.97
N ASP A 417 -16.23 23.58 6.52
CA ASP A 417 -15.05 24.44 6.48
C ASP A 417 -14.17 24.18 5.26
N ALA A 418 -13.74 25.25 4.58
CA ALA A 418 -12.88 25.16 3.39
C ALA A 418 -11.48 24.62 3.71
N ALA A 419 -10.93 24.98 4.87
CA ALA A 419 -9.59 24.51 5.25
C ALA A 419 -9.60 23.00 5.57
N GLU A 420 -10.68 22.51 6.18
CA GLU A 420 -10.90 21.08 6.37
C GLU A 420 -11.08 20.36 5.03
N ALA A 421 -11.95 20.88 4.17
CA ALA A 421 -12.25 20.28 2.88
C ALA A 421 -10.99 20.12 1.99
N ILE A 422 -10.15 21.15 1.90
CA ILE A 422 -8.94 21.08 1.07
C ILE A 422 -7.89 20.14 1.64
N ARG A 423 -7.73 20.05 2.97
CA ARG A 423 -6.82 19.09 3.61
C ARG A 423 -7.25 17.66 3.27
N ILE A 424 -8.52 17.32 3.52
CA ILE A 424 -9.07 16.00 3.22
C ILE A 424 -8.97 15.68 1.72
N TYR A 425 -9.29 16.63 0.86
CA TYR A 425 -9.21 16.42 -0.59
C TYR A 425 -7.77 16.17 -1.07
N ARG A 426 -6.78 16.89 -0.55
CA ARG A 426 -5.36 16.69 -0.88
C ARG A 426 -4.85 15.34 -0.43
N ASP A 427 -5.32 14.88 0.71
CA ASP A 427 -4.92 13.60 1.28
C ASP A 427 -5.48 12.39 0.50
N LYS A 428 -6.40 12.63 -0.47
CA LYS A 428 -6.79 11.64 -1.50
C LYS A 428 -5.59 11.08 -2.28
N ASP A 429 -4.46 11.79 -2.35
CA ASP A 429 -3.18 11.32 -2.89
C ASP A 429 -2.73 9.94 -2.32
N VAL A 430 -3.26 9.54 -1.18
CA VAL A 430 -3.00 8.22 -0.60
C VAL A 430 -3.42 7.08 -1.53
N VAL A 431 -4.53 7.21 -2.28
CA VAL A 431 -4.99 6.18 -3.21
C VAL A 431 -4.15 6.15 -4.49
N GLU A 432 -3.73 7.32 -4.99
CA GLU A 432 -2.81 7.42 -6.13
C GLU A 432 -1.46 6.75 -5.81
N LYS A 433 -0.92 6.99 -4.62
CA LYS A 433 0.27 6.29 -4.10
C LYS A 433 0.04 4.79 -3.91
N GLY A 434 -1.18 4.38 -3.54
CA GLY A 434 -1.61 2.98 -3.51
C GLY A 434 -1.48 2.31 -4.88
N PHE A 435 -1.99 2.96 -5.93
CA PHE A 435 -1.86 2.48 -7.30
C PHE A 435 -0.41 2.43 -7.80
N LEU A 436 0.40 3.43 -7.47
CA LEU A 436 1.83 3.41 -7.80
C LEU A 436 2.53 2.20 -7.17
N ARG A 437 2.24 1.88 -5.91
CA ARG A 437 2.78 0.67 -5.25
C ARG A 437 2.30 -0.59 -5.94
N LEU A 438 1.02 -0.70 -6.24
CA LEU A 438 0.43 -1.86 -6.91
C LEU A 438 1.11 -2.11 -8.27
N LYS A 439 1.23 -1.06 -9.09
CA LYS A 439 1.77 -1.16 -10.45
C LYS A 439 3.28 -1.40 -10.47
N HIS A 440 4.04 -0.63 -9.70
CA HIS A 440 5.50 -0.59 -9.78
C HIS A 440 6.17 -1.47 -8.71
N SER A 441 5.79 -1.34 -7.44
CA SER A 441 6.45 -2.09 -6.37
C SER A 441 6.05 -3.57 -6.35
N LEU A 442 4.78 -3.87 -6.67
CA LEU A 442 4.24 -5.23 -6.69
C LEU A 442 4.22 -5.86 -8.11
N GLY A 443 4.74 -5.17 -9.11
CA GLY A 443 4.86 -5.68 -10.48
C GLY A 443 3.55 -5.90 -11.23
N LEU A 444 2.43 -5.30 -10.79
CA LEU A 444 1.11 -5.45 -11.39
C LEU A 444 0.78 -4.42 -12.47
N GLY A 445 1.76 -3.66 -12.96
CA GLY A 445 1.57 -2.72 -14.09
C GLY A 445 1.18 -3.38 -15.41
N ARG A 446 1.27 -4.72 -15.49
CA ARG A 446 0.79 -5.54 -16.61
C ARG A 446 0.16 -6.82 -16.07
N LEU A 447 -0.97 -7.24 -16.65
CA LEU A 447 -1.71 -8.41 -16.17
C LEU A 447 -0.96 -9.72 -16.36
N ARG A 448 -0.37 -9.97 -17.54
CA ARG A 448 0.42 -11.18 -17.86
C ARG A 448 -0.32 -12.48 -17.52
N VAL A 449 -1.61 -12.52 -17.80
CA VAL A 449 -2.51 -13.68 -17.68
C VAL A 449 -3.45 -13.70 -18.88
N HIS A 450 -4.12 -14.82 -19.14
CA HIS A 450 -4.85 -15.04 -20.38
C HIS A 450 -6.33 -15.42 -20.19
N SER A 451 -6.83 -15.46 -18.95
CA SER A 451 -8.26 -15.71 -18.69
C SER A 451 -8.82 -14.68 -17.73
N GLN A 452 -10.12 -14.45 -17.82
CA GLN A 452 -10.87 -13.56 -16.92
C GLN A 452 -10.65 -13.94 -15.46
N GLN A 453 -10.88 -15.21 -15.12
CA GLN A 453 -10.73 -15.74 -13.77
C GLN A 453 -9.31 -15.53 -13.22
N ALA A 454 -8.28 -15.84 -14.01
CA ALA A 454 -6.88 -15.64 -13.58
C ALA A 454 -6.54 -14.16 -13.41
N MET A 455 -7.11 -13.28 -14.22
CA MET A 455 -6.92 -11.83 -14.10
C MET A 455 -7.49 -11.30 -12.78
N GLU A 456 -8.74 -11.60 -12.49
CA GLU A 456 -9.41 -11.16 -11.27
C GLU A 456 -8.72 -11.71 -10.02
N SER A 457 -8.34 -12.99 -10.04
CA SER A 457 -7.63 -13.64 -8.94
C SER A 457 -6.23 -13.05 -8.73
N LYS A 458 -5.50 -12.74 -9.82
CA LYS A 458 -4.18 -12.08 -9.74
C LYS A 458 -4.28 -10.68 -9.16
N VAL A 459 -5.27 -9.92 -9.58
CA VAL A 459 -5.58 -8.59 -9.03
C VAL A 459 -5.91 -8.71 -7.53
N PHE A 460 -6.69 -9.72 -7.14
CA PHE A 460 -7.00 -10.00 -5.73
C PHE A 460 -5.76 -10.35 -4.90
N VAL A 461 -4.88 -11.22 -5.40
CA VAL A 461 -3.59 -11.52 -4.70
C VAL A 461 -2.72 -10.27 -4.59
N GLY A 462 -2.73 -9.43 -5.62
CA GLY A 462 -2.09 -8.10 -5.59
C GLY A 462 -2.67 -7.17 -4.53
N PHE A 463 -3.98 -7.23 -4.31
CA PHE A 463 -4.63 -6.49 -3.23
C PHE A 463 -4.16 -6.98 -1.84
N ILE A 464 -3.99 -8.28 -1.64
CA ILE A 464 -3.42 -8.82 -0.40
C ILE A 464 -1.98 -8.32 -0.20
N ALA A 465 -1.16 -8.35 -1.25
CA ALA A 465 0.20 -7.78 -1.21
C ALA A 465 0.19 -6.28 -0.89
N LEU A 466 -0.78 -5.53 -1.44
CA LEU A 466 -0.93 -4.10 -1.19
C LEU A 466 -1.32 -3.80 0.28
N ILE A 467 -2.13 -4.64 0.92
CA ILE A 467 -2.43 -4.52 2.36
C ILE A 467 -1.11 -4.57 3.16
N LEU A 468 -0.28 -5.57 2.91
CA LEU A 468 1.01 -5.73 3.58
C LEU A 468 1.96 -4.56 3.29
N CYS A 469 2.08 -4.17 2.02
CA CYS A 469 2.89 -3.04 1.58
C CYS A 469 2.45 -1.72 2.23
N SER A 470 1.14 -1.48 2.30
CA SER A 470 0.57 -0.27 2.88
C SER A 470 0.78 -0.21 4.40
N HIS A 471 0.69 -1.35 5.09
CA HIS A 471 1.01 -1.43 6.51
C HIS A 471 2.49 -1.13 6.78
N ILE A 472 3.39 -1.72 5.98
CA ILE A 472 4.83 -1.41 6.08
C ILE A 472 5.04 0.09 5.89
N HIS A 473 4.47 0.67 4.84
CA HIS A 473 4.60 2.11 4.57
C HIS A 473 4.11 2.97 5.73
N ARG A 474 2.92 2.67 6.27
CA ARG A 474 2.36 3.39 7.42
C ARG A 474 3.29 3.30 8.63
N THR A 475 3.71 2.10 9.01
CA THR A 475 4.59 1.89 10.17
C THR A 475 5.94 2.62 9.99
N MET A 476 6.50 2.61 8.77
CA MET A 476 7.73 3.35 8.47
C MET A 476 7.56 4.86 8.62
N LEU A 477 6.39 5.42 8.25
CA LEU A 477 6.08 6.83 8.44
C LEU A 477 5.93 7.19 9.92
N GLU A 478 5.12 6.44 10.65
CA GLU A 478 4.82 6.66 12.07
C GLU A 478 6.09 6.58 12.93
N ASN A 479 6.97 5.63 12.64
CA ASN A 479 8.24 5.44 13.35
C ASN A 479 9.42 6.20 12.72
N LYS A 480 9.17 7.11 11.75
CA LYS A 480 10.18 7.95 11.09
C LYS A 480 11.33 7.15 10.43
N LEU A 481 11.12 5.88 10.08
CA LEU A 481 12.14 5.03 9.48
C LEU A 481 12.60 5.52 8.11
N TYR A 482 11.75 6.23 7.37
CA TYR A 482 12.13 6.85 6.09
C TYR A 482 13.25 7.88 6.19
N ARG A 483 13.60 8.35 7.39
CA ARG A 483 14.77 9.21 7.59
C ARG A 483 16.09 8.47 7.37
N THR A 484 16.10 7.16 7.54
CA THR A 484 17.33 6.34 7.54
C THR A 484 17.32 5.22 6.52
N MET A 485 16.16 4.84 5.97
CA MET A 485 16.03 3.75 5.00
C MET A 485 14.81 3.90 4.12
N THR A 486 14.90 3.41 2.88
CA THR A 486 13.74 3.21 1.99
C THR A 486 13.03 1.89 2.32
N MET A 487 11.81 1.71 1.80
CA MET A 487 11.12 0.40 1.92
C MET A 487 11.93 -0.74 1.30
N LYS A 488 12.59 -0.49 0.18
CA LYS A 488 13.48 -1.46 -0.47
C LYS A 488 14.66 -1.86 0.42
N ASP A 489 15.23 -0.89 1.17
CA ASP A 489 16.31 -1.17 2.12
C ASP A 489 15.81 -1.98 3.31
N LEU A 490 14.58 -1.72 3.79
CA LEU A 490 13.94 -2.52 4.83
C LEU A 490 13.80 -3.98 4.37
N ILE A 491 13.21 -4.22 3.20
CA ILE A 491 13.04 -5.56 2.63
C ILE A 491 14.39 -6.28 2.55
N LYS A 492 15.39 -5.66 1.91
CA LYS A 492 16.74 -6.22 1.78
C LYS A 492 17.43 -6.47 3.13
N THR A 493 17.18 -5.63 4.13
CA THR A 493 17.74 -5.80 5.48
C THR A 493 17.12 -7.02 6.16
N MET A 494 15.82 -7.22 6.00
CA MET A 494 15.11 -8.36 6.59
C MET A 494 15.42 -9.68 5.88
N GLU A 495 15.62 -9.68 4.56
CA GLU A 495 16.05 -10.87 3.79
C GLU A 495 17.43 -11.41 4.22
N LYS A 496 18.29 -10.57 4.80
CA LYS A 496 19.60 -10.99 5.30
C LYS A 496 19.52 -11.82 6.60
N LEU A 497 18.41 -11.77 7.34
CA LEU A 497 18.23 -12.62 8.51
C LEU A 497 17.87 -14.02 8.06
N ARG A 498 18.68 -14.98 8.45
CA ARG A 498 18.60 -16.37 8.00
C ARG A 498 18.45 -17.32 9.18
N THR A 499 17.89 -18.48 8.88
CA THR A 499 17.84 -19.65 9.76
C THR A 499 18.51 -20.82 9.06
N GLN A 500 19.43 -21.48 9.72
CA GLN A 500 19.98 -22.75 9.28
C GLN A 500 19.14 -23.90 9.85
N VAL A 501 18.78 -24.85 9.03
CA VAL A 501 18.03 -26.06 9.43
C VAL A 501 18.97 -27.26 9.32
N ILE A 502 19.30 -27.89 10.45
CA ILE A 502 20.17 -29.07 10.55
C ILE A 502 19.37 -30.14 11.28
N ASP A 503 19.16 -31.30 10.68
CA ASP A 503 18.37 -32.41 11.25
C ASP A 503 17.05 -31.96 11.90
N GLY A 504 16.31 -31.10 11.21
CA GLY A 504 15.04 -30.55 11.70
C GLY A 504 15.17 -29.46 12.78
N ARG A 505 16.37 -29.25 13.34
CA ARG A 505 16.61 -28.16 14.28
C ARG A 505 16.88 -26.86 13.57
N ARG A 506 16.35 -25.79 14.13
CA ARG A 506 16.41 -24.44 13.52
C ARG A 506 17.37 -23.57 14.34
N ILE A 507 18.40 -23.06 13.70
CA ILE A 507 19.41 -22.19 14.30
C ILE A 507 19.30 -20.82 13.63
N LEU A 508 18.79 -19.83 14.36
CA LEU A 508 18.68 -18.46 13.88
C LEU A 508 20.06 -17.79 13.89
N PHE A 509 20.45 -17.15 12.79
CA PHE A 509 21.65 -16.33 12.75
C PHE A 509 21.49 -15.07 13.61
N PRO A 510 22.60 -14.52 14.15
CA PRO A 510 22.54 -13.33 15.00
C PRO A 510 21.88 -12.15 14.28
N LEU A 511 20.94 -11.48 14.96
CA LEU A 511 20.28 -10.28 14.43
C LEU A 511 21.20 -9.07 14.54
N THR A 512 21.24 -8.27 13.48
CA THR A 512 21.84 -6.94 13.52
C THR A 512 21.00 -5.98 14.36
N LYS A 513 21.61 -4.90 14.86
CA LYS A 513 20.91 -3.82 15.56
C LYS A 513 19.72 -3.31 14.75
N ARG A 514 19.93 -3.09 13.44
CA ARG A 514 18.91 -2.58 12.52
C ARG A 514 17.72 -3.52 12.36
N GLN A 515 17.92 -4.83 12.31
CA GLN A 515 16.85 -5.82 12.26
C GLN A 515 16.02 -5.83 13.55
N LYS A 516 16.68 -5.69 14.72
CA LYS A 516 15.99 -5.58 16.02
C LYS A 516 15.13 -4.31 16.08
N GLU A 517 15.65 -3.17 15.59
CA GLU A 517 14.92 -1.91 15.50
C GLU A 517 13.68 -2.02 14.59
N ILE A 518 13.78 -2.73 13.45
CA ILE A 518 12.66 -2.98 12.57
C ILE A 518 11.59 -3.81 13.29
N TYR A 519 11.95 -4.96 13.89
CA TYR A 519 10.97 -5.79 14.62
C TYR A 519 10.27 -5.00 15.73
N LYS A 520 11.01 -4.16 16.46
CA LYS A 520 10.46 -3.28 17.49
C LYS A 520 9.46 -2.28 16.91
N ALA A 521 9.80 -1.62 15.81
CA ALA A 521 8.93 -0.63 15.16
C ALA A 521 7.61 -1.24 14.67
N PHE A 522 7.64 -2.50 14.24
CA PHE A 522 6.46 -3.24 13.79
C PHE A 522 5.73 -3.98 14.90
N ALA A 523 6.20 -3.90 16.14
CA ALA A 523 5.68 -4.68 17.28
C ALA A 523 5.59 -6.19 16.99
N VAL A 524 6.51 -6.71 16.17
CA VAL A 524 6.61 -8.14 15.84
C VAL A 524 7.71 -8.75 16.72
N PRO A 525 7.43 -9.84 17.46
CA PRO A 525 8.45 -10.51 18.24
C PRO A 525 9.57 -11.05 17.35
N ILE A 526 10.78 -11.04 17.88
CA ILE A 526 11.95 -11.61 17.18
C ILE A 526 11.70 -13.12 16.98
N PRO A 527 12.02 -13.69 15.80
CA PRO A 527 11.91 -15.14 15.60
C PRO A 527 12.82 -15.89 16.58
N VAL A 528 12.34 -17.05 17.06
CA VAL A 528 13.03 -17.93 18.00
C VAL A 528 13.51 -19.18 17.28
#